data_f209b35403467871339e8614037062ae
#
_entry.id   f209b35403467871339e8614037062ae
#
_cell.length_a   1.000
_cell.length_b   1.000
_cell.length_c   1.000
_cell.angle_alpha   90.00
_cell.angle_beta   90.00
_cell.angle_gamma   90.00
#
_symmetry.space_group_name_H-M   'P 1'
#
loop_
_entity.id
_entity.type
_entity.pdbx_description
1 polymer ?
#
loop_
_entity_poly.entity_id
_entity_poly.type
_entity_poly.pdbx_seq_one_letter_code
_entity_poly.pdbx_strand_id
1 'polypeptide(L)'
;MKIVLENLTKIFPSRNKKSGEEVVAVNNFNFEIPDGKLIGLLGPSGCGKSTALNLISGLLEPSEGQIFFGEDDVTHLPPENRGVGLVFQNYALYPHLTVRQNIMFPLENLRGADKLTKAEMAERVLDAA
;
A
#
# COMPACT_ATOMS: atom_id res chain seq x y z
N MET A 1 -12.68 -6.91 5.52
CA MET A 1 -11.42 -7.34 6.19
C MET A 1 -10.94 -6.23 7.10
N LYS A 2 -10.80 -6.53 8.35
CA LYS A 2 -10.31 -5.58 9.35
C LYS A 2 -8.79 -5.40 9.19
N ILE A 3 -8.31 -4.16 9.33
CA ILE A 3 -6.87 -3.86 9.32
C ILE A 3 -6.47 -3.38 10.71
N VAL A 4 -5.47 -4.02 11.31
CA VAL A 4 -4.96 -3.68 12.65
C VAL A 4 -3.48 -3.35 12.57
N LEU A 5 -3.12 -2.20 13.13
CA LEU A 5 -1.73 -1.78 13.29
C LEU A 5 -1.39 -1.84 14.77
N GLU A 6 -0.36 -2.60 15.14
CA GLU A 6 0.09 -2.76 16.52
C GLU A 6 1.51 -2.26 16.70
N ASN A 7 1.68 -1.25 17.52
CA ASN A 7 2.98 -0.67 17.89
C ASN A 7 3.84 -0.33 16.66
N LEU A 8 3.20 0.12 15.59
CA LEU A 8 3.84 0.33 14.31
C LEU A 8 4.82 1.52 14.39
N THR A 9 6.07 1.24 14.06
CA THR A 9 7.15 2.23 14.11
C THR A 9 7.97 2.16 12.84
N LYS A 10 8.25 3.32 12.25
CA LYS A 10 9.15 3.44 11.10
C LYS A 10 10.17 4.53 11.36
N ILE A 11 11.43 4.14 11.33
CA ILE A 11 12.59 4.99 11.52
C ILE A 11 13.39 4.99 10.23
N PHE A 12 13.63 6.18 9.69
CA PHE A 12 14.51 6.35 8.53
C PHE A 12 15.89 6.79 9.00
N PRO A 13 16.97 6.22 8.43
CA PRO A 13 18.32 6.69 8.72
C PRO A 13 18.50 8.11 8.21
N SER A 14 19.31 8.93 8.92
CA SER A 14 19.63 10.27 8.48
C SER A 14 20.38 10.25 7.16
N ARG A 15 20.05 11.17 6.26
CA ARG A 15 20.81 11.39 5.03
C ARG A 15 22.24 11.87 5.30
N ASN A 16 22.45 12.48 6.46
CA ASN A 16 23.77 12.96 6.87
C ASN A 16 24.42 11.91 7.78
N LYS A 17 25.28 11.06 7.20
CA LYS A 17 26.01 10.02 7.93
C LYS A 17 26.87 10.54 9.09
N LYS A 18 27.16 11.84 9.10
CA LYS A 18 28.00 12.45 10.14
C LYS A 18 27.21 12.84 11.39
N SER A 19 25.91 13.10 11.28
CA SER A 19 25.09 13.54 12.41
C SER A 19 24.55 12.38 13.26
N GLY A 20 24.44 11.16 12.68
CA GLY A 20 23.86 10.02 13.37
C GLY A 20 22.38 10.18 13.76
N GLU A 21 21.75 11.24 13.28
CA GLU A 21 20.33 11.51 13.56
C GLU A 21 19.43 10.59 12.74
N GLU A 22 18.41 10.05 13.39
CA GLU A 22 17.37 9.23 12.75
C GLU A 22 16.07 10.01 12.70
N VAL A 23 15.29 9.81 11.64
CA VAL A 23 13.96 10.40 11.51
C VAL A 23 12.91 9.37 11.84
N VAL A 24 12.18 9.58 12.93
CA VAL A 24 11.06 8.74 13.33
C VAL A 24 9.81 9.26 12.60
N ALA A 25 9.42 8.59 11.54
CA ALA A 25 8.27 8.98 10.72
C ALA A 25 6.94 8.55 11.35
N VAL A 26 6.91 7.36 11.94
CA VAL A 26 5.77 6.79 12.67
C VAL A 26 6.31 6.20 13.96
N ASN A 27 5.69 6.50 15.08
CA ASN A 27 6.16 6.06 16.39
C ASN A 27 5.04 5.40 17.18
N ASN A 28 5.18 4.10 17.43
CA ASN A 28 4.28 3.31 18.27
C ASN A 28 2.80 3.53 17.95
N PHE A 29 2.47 3.48 16.68
CA PHE A 29 1.13 3.77 16.17
C PHE A 29 0.24 2.53 16.29
N ASN A 30 -0.86 2.68 17.01
CA ASN A 30 -1.87 1.66 17.19
C ASN A 30 -3.18 2.14 16.58
N PHE A 31 -3.70 1.38 15.64
CA PHE A 31 -4.91 1.78 14.93
C PHE A 31 -5.64 0.57 14.37
N GLU A 32 -6.95 0.67 14.30
CA GLU A 32 -7.80 -0.36 13.71
C GLU A 32 -8.73 0.27 12.68
N ILE A 33 -8.78 -0.33 11.49
CA ILE A 33 -9.75 0.00 10.44
C ILE A 33 -10.76 -1.14 10.42
N PRO A 34 -11.99 -0.93 10.91
CA PRO A 34 -13.00 -1.98 10.91
C PRO A 34 -13.39 -2.41 9.50
N ASP A 35 -13.84 -3.64 9.37
CA ASP A 35 -14.32 -4.17 8.08
C ASP A 35 -15.46 -3.30 7.52
N GLY A 36 -15.36 -3.02 6.22
CA GLY A 36 -16.40 -2.26 5.50
C GLY A 36 -16.48 -0.78 5.85
N LYS A 37 -15.49 -0.22 6.55
CA LYS A 37 -15.48 1.19 6.95
C LYS A 37 -14.53 2.02 6.10
N LEU A 38 -14.92 3.28 5.87
CA LEU A 38 -14.07 4.30 5.26
C LEU A 38 -13.47 5.15 6.36
N ILE A 39 -12.14 5.21 6.42
CA ILE A 39 -11.41 5.95 7.44
C ILE A 39 -10.57 7.04 6.77
N GLY A 40 -10.66 8.26 7.26
CA GLY A 40 -9.82 9.37 6.84
C GLY A 40 -8.64 9.58 7.79
N LEU A 41 -7.44 9.74 7.24
CA LEU A 41 -6.26 10.16 7.98
C LEU A 41 -6.02 11.65 7.73
N LEU A 42 -6.19 12.44 8.79
CA LEU A 42 -6.02 13.89 8.72
C LEU A 42 -4.79 14.33 9.49
N GLY A 43 -4.13 15.34 9.00
CA GLY A 43 -2.99 15.94 9.65
C GLY A 43 -2.19 16.83 8.71
N PRO A 44 -1.30 17.69 9.27
CA PRO A 44 -0.44 18.53 8.46
C PRO A 44 0.56 17.73 7.63
N SER A 45 1.14 18.38 6.63
CA SER A 45 2.22 17.79 5.83
C SER A 45 3.39 17.36 6.73
N GLY A 46 3.92 16.15 6.47
CA GLY A 46 5.05 15.63 7.26
C GLY A 46 4.67 14.94 8.57
N CYS A 47 3.37 14.71 8.84
CA CYS A 47 2.93 14.03 10.08
C CYS A 47 2.93 12.49 9.98
N GLY A 48 3.40 11.91 8.88
CA GLY A 48 3.51 10.46 8.71
C GLY A 48 2.36 9.77 7.99
N LYS A 49 1.41 10.50 7.44
CA LYS A 49 0.26 9.92 6.72
C LYS A 49 0.69 9.03 5.55
N SER A 50 1.54 9.54 4.67
CA SER A 50 2.05 8.80 3.52
C SER A 50 2.89 7.60 3.95
N THR A 51 3.70 7.75 5.00
CA THR A 51 4.50 6.66 5.55
C THR A 51 3.60 5.54 6.08
N ALA A 52 2.54 5.87 6.81
CA ALA A 52 1.58 4.89 7.32
C ALA A 52 0.91 4.12 6.17
N LEU A 53 0.47 4.81 5.11
CA LEU A 53 -0.12 4.18 3.93
C LEU A 53 0.87 3.27 3.20
N ASN A 54 2.11 3.69 3.06
CA ASN A 54 3.16 2.88 2.43
C ASN A 54 3.49 1.63 3.26
N LEU A 55 3.44 1.70 4.58
CA LEU A 55 3.60 0.54 5.46
C LEU A 55 2.42 -0.44 5.31
N ILE A 56 1.20 0.06 5.29
CA ILE A 56 -0.01 -0.78 5.12
C ILE A 56 0.00 -1.48 3.77
N SER A 57 0.40 -0.79 2.71
CA SER A 57 0.46 -1.37 1.37
C SER A 57 1.63 -2.33 1.13
N GLY A 58 2.65 -2.29 1.98
CA GLY A 58 3.85 -3.12 1.86
C GLY A 58 4.98 -2.50 1.05
N LEU A 59 4.86 -1.25 0.59
CA LEU A 59 5.95 -0.54 -0.08
C LEU A 59 7.10 -0.21 0.86
N LEU A 60 6.83 -0.11 2.16
CA LEU A 60 7.82 0.04 3.21
C LEU A 60 7.67 -1.09 4.22
N GLU A 61 8.79 -1.53 4.79
CA GLU A 61 8.78 -2.42 5.94
C GLU A 61 8.85 -1.61 7.23
N PRO A 62 8.09 -1.99 8.27
CA PRO A 62 8.19 -1.33 9.56
C PRO A 62 9.52 -1.66 10.26
N SER A 63 10.02 -0.70 11.03
CA SER A 63 11.18 -0.92 11.90
C SER A 63 10.79 -1.77 13.12
N GLU A 64 9.58 -1.55 13.64
CA GLU A 64 8.98 -2.30 14.75
C GLU A 64 7.47 -2.38 14.56
N GLY A 65 6.85 -3.32 15.24
CA GLY A 65 5.40 -3.49 15.24
C GLY A 65 4.91 -4.48 14.20
N GLN A 66 3.60 -4.62 14.12
CA GLN A 66 2.93 -5.60 13.28
C GLN A 66 1.73 -5.00 12.55
N ILE A 67 1.44 -5.57 11.39
CA ILE A 67 0.29 -5.22 10.57
C ILE A 67 -0.51 -6.48 10.30
N PHE A 68 -1.81 -6.45 10.62
CA PHE A 68 -2.73 -7.57 10.39
C PHE A 68 -3.81 -7.20 9.40
N PHE A 69 -4.08 -8.09 8.45
CA PHE A 69 -5.23 -8.04 7.56
C PHE A 69 -6.18 -9.18 7.97
N GLY A 70 -7.26 -8.84 8.67
CA GLY A 70 -8.07 -9.82 9.35
C GLY A 70 -7.28 -10.49 10.46
N GLU A 71 -7.10 -11.80 10.38
CA GLU A 71 -6.30 -12.59 11.34
C GLU A 71 -4.87 -12.86 10.83
N ASP A 72 -4.56 -12.48 9.59
CA ASP A 72 -3.28 -12.76 8.96
C ASP A 72 -2.25 -11.66 9.26
N ASP A 73 -1.08 -12.06 9.76
CA ASP A 73 0.06 -11.17 9.91
C ASP A 73 0.70 -10.94 8.53
N VAL A 74 0.60 -9.72 8.04
CA VAL A 74 1.12 -9.31 6.72
C VAL A 74 2.32 -8.39 6.82
N THR A 75 2.91 -8.26 7.99
CA THR A 75 3.99 -7.30 8.28
C THR A 75 5.15 -7.38 7.28
N HIS A 76 5.54 -8.58 6.88
CA HIS A 76 6.67 -8.81 5.97
C HIS A 76 6.24 -9.31 4.58
N LEU A 77 4.94 -9.35 4.29
CA LEU A 77 4.46 -9.72 2.97
C LEU A 77 4.74 -8.60 1.96
N PRO A 78 5.22 -8.94 0.75
CA PRO A 78 5.37 -7.95 -0.32
C PRO A 78 4.01 -7.40 -0.76
N PRO A 79 3.96 -6.18 -1.33
CA PRO A 79 2.69 -5.52 -1.67
C PRO A 79 1.83 -6.32 -2.66
N GLU A 80 2.44 -7.03 -3.60
CA GLU A 80 1.74 -7.85 -4.58
C GLU A 80 0.97 -9.02 -3.96
N ASN A 81 1.33 -9.44 -2.75
CA ASN A 81 0.69 -10.55 -2.04
C ASN A 81 -0.32 -10.08 -0.98
N ARG A 82 -0.49 -8.77 -0.81
CA ARG A 82 -1.43 -8.23 0.20
C ARG A 82 -2.85 -8.02 -0.31
N GLY A 83 -3.06 -7.98 -1.62
CA GLY A 83 -4.38 -7.75 -2.20
C GLY A 83 -4.93 -6.35 -1.97
N VAL A 84 -4.06 -5.35 -1.85
CA VAL A 84 -4.42 -3.96 -1.64
C VAL A 84 -4.20 -3.13 -2.90
N GLY A 85 -5.02 -2.11 -3.08
CA GLY A 85 -4.79 -1.09 -4.09
C GLY A 85 -4.38 0.23 -3.44
N LEU A 86 -3.32 0.85 -3.92
CA LEU A 86 -2.83 2.13 -3.43
C LEU A 86 -2.92 3.19 -4.53
N VAL A 87 -3.62 4.29 -4.24
CA VAL A 87 -3.69 5.44 -5.13
C VAL A 87 -2.70 6.48 -4.64
N PHE A 88 -1.66 6.73 -5.45
CA PHE A 88 -0.64 7.72 -5.12
C PHE A 88 -1.16 9.15 -5.31
N GLN A 89 -0.55 10.11 -4.64
CA GLN A 89 -0.91 11.53 -4.74
C GLN A 89 -0.81 12.07 -6.17
N ASN A 90 0.13 11.54 -6.96
CA ASN A 90 0.31 11.88 -8.37
C ASN A 90 -0.35 10.86 -9.32
N TYR A 91 -1.19 9.97 -8.77
CA TYR A 91 -1.88 8.87 -9.46
C TYR A 91 -0.98 7.79 -10.07
N ALA A 92 0.34 7.99 -10.15
CA ALA A 92 1.34 7.02 -10.64
C ALA A 92 0.97 6.37 -11.98
N LEU A 93 0.43 7.13 -12.90
CA LEU A 93 0.04 6.63 -14.23
C LEU A 93 1.29 6.38 -15.08
N TYR A 94 1.22 5.35 -15.93
CA TYR A 94 2.23 5.09 -16.94
C TYR A 94 1.99 6.02 -18.13
N PRO A 95 2.82 7.07 -18.35
CA PRO A 95 2.54 8.10 -19.35
C PRO A 95 2.64 7.60 -20.80
N HIS A 96 3.34 6.51 -21.04
CA HIS A 96 3.51 5.87 -22.34
C HIS A 96 2.39 4.90 -22.69
N LEU A 97 1.45 4.66 -21.77
CA LEU A 97 0.31 3.78 -21.97
C LEU A 97 -1.00 4.58 -22.10
N THR A 98 -1.94 4.04 -22.86
CA THR A 98 -3.30 4.59 -22.95
C THR A 98 -4.06 4.37 -21.63
N VAL A 99 -5.22 4.99 -21.47
CA VAL A 99 -6.11 4.75 -20.33
C VAL A 99 -6.44 3.26 -20.22
N ARG A 100 -6.85 2.64 -21.31
CA ARG A 100 -7.16 1.21 -21.38
C ARG A 100 -5.97 0.35 -20.94
N GLN A 101 -4.78 0.64 -21.43
CA GLN A 101 -3.56 -0.10 -21.09
C GLN A 101 -3.19 0.06 -19.62
N ASN A 102 -3.36 1.25 -19.03
CA ASN A 102 -3.16 1.47 -17.60
C ASN A 102 -4.07 0.58 -16.75
N ILE A 103 -5.35 0.45 -17.14
CA ILE A 103 -6.30 -0.40 -16.42
C ILE A 103 -6.01 -1.89 -16.65
N MET A 104 -5.60 -2.27 -17.86
CA MET A 104 -5.30 -3.66 -18.21
C MET A 104 -4.00 -4.19 -17.60
N PHE A 105 -3.05 -3.32 -17.28
CA PHE A 105 -1.70 -3.72 -16.86
C PHE A 105 -1.68 -4.79 -15.75
N PRO A 106 -2.41 -4.64 -14.64
CA PRO A 106 -2.42 -5.68 -13.62
C PRO A 106 -3.07 -6.98 -14.07
N LEU A 107 -4.02 -6.93 -15.01
CA LEU A 107 -4.68 -8.13 -15.55
C LEU A 107 -3.74 -8.90 -16.48
N GLU A 108 -2.90 -8.20 -17.25
CA GLU A 108 -1.91 -8.81 -18.14
C GLU A 108 -0.81 -9.55 -17.37
N ASN A 109 -0.58 -9.17 -16.11
CA ASN A 109 0.43 -9.77 -15.25
C ASN A 109 -0.09 -10.94 -14.39
N LEU A 110 -1.36 -11.30 -14.51
CA LEU A 110 -1.90 -12.48 -13.83
C LEU A 110 -1.28 -13.75 -14.39
N ARG A 111 -1.01 -14.72 -13.50
CA ARG A 111 -0.36 -15.98 -13.85
C ARG A 111 -1.17 -17.18 -13.34
N GLY A 112 -0.95 -18.34 -13.97
CA GLY A 112 -1.59 -19.59 -13.55
C GLY A 112 -3.11 -19.57 -13.73
N ALA A 113 -3.82 -20.01 -12.70
CA ALA A 113 -5.29 -20.08 -12.72
C ALA A 113 -5.97 -18.71 -12.79
N ASP A 114 -5.25 -17.65 -12.40
CA ASP A 114 -5.77 -16.27 -12.43
C ASP A 114 -5.60 -15.59 -13.78
N LYS A 115 -4.92 -16.25 -14.73
CA LYS A 115 -4.69 -15.70 -16.06
C LYS A 115 -6.00 -15.60 -16.82
N LEU A 116 -6.34 -14.39 -17.27
CA LEU A 116 -7.58 -14.12 -18.00
C LEU A 116 -7.35 -14.20 -19.51
N THR A 117 -8.41 -14.56 -20.25
CA THR A 117 -8.43 -14.41 -21.70
C THR A 117 -8.53 -12.94 -22.08
N LYS A 118 -8.22 -12.63 -23.36
CA LYS A 118 -8.35 -11.23 -23.86
C LYS A 118 -9.78 -10.71 -23.73
N ALA A 119 -10.78 -11.56 -23.93
CA ALA A 119 -12.20 -11.18 -23.81
C ALA A 119 -12.56 -10.86 -22.36
N GLU A 120 -12.12 -11.68 -21.41
CA GLU A 120 -12.33 -11.43 -19.98
C GLU A 120 -11.63 -10.17 -19.50
N MET A 121 -10.41 -9.89 -19.95
CA MET A 121 -9.70 -8.66 -19.66
C MET A 121 -10.44 -7.43 -20.17
N ALA A 122 -10.96 -7.48 -21.40
CA ALA A 122 -11.73 -6.39 -21.98
C ALA A 122 -13.00 -6.08 -21.17
N GLU A 123 -13.71 -7.10 -20.73
CA GLU A 123 -14.90 -6.95 -19.89
C GLU A 123 -14.55 -6.30 -18.54
N ARG A 124 -13.50 -6.77 -17.86
CA ARG A 124 -13.06 -6.18 -16.58
C ARG A 124 -12.59 -4.73 -16.72
N VAL A 125 -11.95 -4.38 -17.82
CA VAL A 125 -11.55 -2.99 -18.10
C VAL A 125 -12.77 -2.09 -18.24
N LEU A 126 -13.81 -2.54 -18.93
CA LEU A 126 -15.07 -1.79 -19.05
C LEU A 126 -15.75 -1.60 -17.69
N ASP A 127 -15.80 -2.65 -16.88
CA ASP A 127 -16.38 -2.57 -15.54
C ASP A 127 -15.60 -1.62 -14.61
N ALA A 128 -14.27 -1.60 -14.72
CA ALA A 128 -13.42 -0.72 -13.93
C ALA A 128 -13.49 0.74 -14.36
N ALA A 129 -13.76 1.00 -15.63
CA ALA A 129 -13.88 2.36 -16.17
C ALA A 129 -15.22 3.02 -15.83
#